data_1d4cc9db443cd2a9b27581e87c495037
#
_entry.id   1d4cc9db443cd2a9b27581e87c495037
#
_cell.length_a   1.000
_cell.length_b   1.000
_cell.length_c   1.000
_cell.angle_alpha   90.00
_cell.angle_beta   90.00
_cell.angle_gamma   90.00
#
_symmetry.space_group_name_H-M   'P 1'
#
loop_
_entity.id
_entity.type
_entity.pdbx_description
1 polymer ?
#
loop_
_entity_poly.entity_id
_entity_poly.type
_entity_poly.pdbx_seq_one_letter_code
_entity_poly.pdbx_strand_id
1 'polypeptide(L)'
;MTILNWWLDRFPRYEFLVEYFLFLIPMVIHLPRRKHFFLRLLPMLAISFFLSKQWNSTWASILPLYILRYLILFSLGIAVTMLCFDCDLLSALYCGAAAYAAQHTFNRIFDLVILSTGLEKGITYNGVYLLLIFEVLALMVLSFTRRINRNTVKYMANRKILSVSGMILVCTVVLTALWRANKEGISTVQQVIMDLYDMAACVGALVILHNIFKMDEMKHEAAVIQEMWNQERKQLALSQETVRMLNLKCHDMRHLLRLISAQQDDSTQREIDSIRELIDVYDSRVDTGNEVLNLLLSEKGLICQKEKIRLNCVADGQRLNFMEKPDIYSLFGNALD
;
A
#
# COMPACT_ATOMS: atom_id res chain seq x y z
N MET A 1 -39.81 -28.94 -20.19
CA MET A 1 -38.50 -28.38 -19.94
C MET A 1 -38.70 -26.98 -19.39
N THR A 2 -38.42 -26.75 -18.09
CA THR A 2 -38.64 -25.44 -17.47
C THR A 2 -37.67 -24.40 -18.05
N ILE A 3 -38.07 -23.14 -18.15
CA ILE A 3 -37.24 -22.02 -18.59
C ILE A 3 -35.88 -22.02 -17.83
N LEU A 4 -35.93 -22.41 -16.55
CA LEU A 4 -34.76 -22.57 -15.68
C LEU A 4 -33.77 -23.62 -16.23
N ASN A 5 -34.26 -24.82 -16.63
CA ASN A 5 -33.41 -25.86 -17.20
C ASN A 5 -32.80 -25.44 -18.55
N TRP A 6 -33.57 -24.72 -19.36
CA TRP A 6 -33.05 -24.15 -20.62
C TRP A 6 -31.93 -23.14 -20.40
N TRP A 7 -32.09 -22.26 -19.37
CA TRP A 7 -31.05 -21.32 -18.96
C TRP A 7 -29.83 -22.01 -18.36
N LEU A 8 -30.04 -23.01 -17.48
CA LEU A 8 -28.97 -23.77 -16.82
C LEU A 8 -28.16 -24.60 -17.80
N ASP A 9 -28.78 -25.16 -18.85
CA ASP A 9 -28.08 -25.92 -19.89
C ASP A 9 -27.27 -25.04 -20.85
N ARG A 10 -27.69 -23.79 -21.01
CA ARG A 10 -27.03 -22.80 -21.88
C ARG A 10 -26.18 -21.79 -21.12
N PHE A 11 -26.20 -21.82 -19.80
CA PHE A 11 -25.26 -20.99 -19.02
C PHE A 11 -23.85 -21.30 -19.52
N PRO A 12 -23.07 -20.29 -19.95
CA PRO A 12 -21.75 -20.51 -20.52
C PRO A 12 -20.79 -21.00 -19.45
N ARG A 13 -20.91 -22.28 -19.13
CA ARG A 13 -19.95 -22.96 -18.29
C ARG A 13 -18.62 -22.94 -19.04
N TYR A 14 -17.57 -22.60 -18.34
CA TYR A 14 -16.21 -22.63 -18.87
C TYR A 14 -15.88 -21.56 -19.89
N GLU A 15 -16.62 -20.44 -19.92
CA GLU A 15 -16.10 -19.28 -20.61
C GLU A 15 -15.10 -18.58 -19.69
N PHE A 16 -13.83 -18.95 -19.85
CA PHE A 16 -12.69 -18.37 -19.15
C PHE A 16 -12.82 -16.85 -18.96
N LEU A 17 -13.28 -16.12 -19.97
CA LEU A 17 -13.43 -14.66 -19.90
C LEU A 17 -14.47 -14.21 -18.89
N VAL A 18 -15.61 -14.89 -18.79
CA VAL A 18 -16.67 -14.51 -17.84
C VAL A 18 -16.17 -14.68 -16.41
N GLU A 19 -15.55 -15.81 -16.11
CA GLU A 19 -14.95 -16.09 -14.80
C GLU A 19 -13.81 -15.12 -14.50
N TYR A 20 -12.92 -14.90 -15.46
CA TYR A 20 -11.80 -13.99 -15.34
C TYR A 20 -12.25 -12.56 -15.05
N PHE A 21 -13.24 -12.02 -15.77
CA PHE A 21 -13.78 -10.70 -15.50
C PHE A 21 -14.50 -10.63 -14.17
N LEU A 22 -15.17 -11.70 -13.74
CA LEU A 22 -15.81 -11.75 -12.44
C LEU A 22 -14.79 -11.62 -11.31
N PHE A 23 -13.67 -12.36 -11.39
CA PHE A 23 -12.57 -12.26 -10.41
C PHE A 23 -11.74 -10.98 -10.56
N LEU A 24 -11.81 -10.29 -11.70
CA LEU A 24 -11.18 -8.99 -11.89
C LEU A 24 -11.93 -7.87 -11.15
N ILE A 25 -13.26 -7.98 -10.98
CA ILE A 25 -14.08 -6.94 -10.32
C ILE A 25 -13.52 -6.55 -8.93
N PRO A 26 -13.25 -7.48 -7.99
CA PRO A 26 -12.71 -7.13 -6.68
C PRO A 26 -11.38 -6.36 -6.74
N MET A 27 -10.59 -6.59 -7.78
CA MET A 27 -9.28 -5.97 -7.95
C MET A 27 -9.36 -4.55 -8.48
N VAL A 28 -10.36 -4.25 -9.32
CA VAL A 28 -10.47 -2.95 -10.01
C VAL A 28 -11.53 -2.01 -9.43
N ILE A 29 -12.35 -2.47 -8.47
CA ILE A 29 -13.50 -1.72 -7.96
C ILE A 29 -13.11 -0.38 -7.34
N HIS A 30 -11.93 -0.28 -6.73
CA HIS A 30 -11.40 0.92 -6.10
C HIS A 30 -10.52 1.78 -7.02
N LEU A 31 -10.24 1.30 -8.24
CA LEU A 31 -9.50 2.08 -9.22
C LEU A 31 -10.33 3.27 -9.72
N PRO A 32 -9.73 4.44 -9.93
CA PRO A 32 -10.44 5.58 -10.51
C PRO A 32 -10.89 5.26 -11.93
N ARG A 33 -12.18 5.49 -12.20
CA ARG A 33 -12.77 5.25 -13.53
C ARG A 33 -12.43 6.40 -14.46
N ARG A 34 -12.07 6.07 -15.70
CA ARG A 34 -11.88 7.07 -16.76
C ARG A 34 -13.22 7.64 -17.24
N LYS A 35 -13.18 8.85 -17.81
CA LYS A 35 -14.35 9.48 -18.46
C LYS A 35 -14.97 8.52 -19.50
N HIS A 36 -16.29 8.51 -19.57
CA HIS A 36 -17.05 7.63 -20.47
C HIS A 36 -16.82 6.11 -20.23
N PHE A 37 -16.74 5.70 -18.95
CA PHE A 37 -16.46 4.33 -18.53
C PHE A 37 -17.32 3.28 -19.26
N PHE A 38 -18.64 3.42 -19.26
CA PHE A 38 -19.54 2.45 -19.88
C PHE A 38 -19.39 2.42 -21.41
N LEU A 39 -19.13 3.56 -22.05
CA LEU A 39 -18.91 3.65 -23.49
C LEU A 39 -17.64 2.89 -23.92
N ARG A 40 -16.67 2.74 -23.02
CA ARG A 40 -15.43 1.97 -23.25
C ARG A 40 -15.59 0.51 -22.85
N LEU A 41 -16.29 0.25 -21.74
CA LEU A 41 -16.45 -1.10 -21.20
C LEU A 41 -17.29 -1.99 -22.12
N LEU A 42 -18.45 -1.52 -22.58
CA LEU A 42 -19.37 -2.33 -23.39
C LEU A 42 -18.77 -2.84 -24.71
N PRO A 43 -18.11 -2.01 -25.53
CA PRO A 43 -17.44 -2.49 -26.76
C PRO A 43 -16.32 -3.48 -26.43
N MET A 44 -15.53 -3.22 -25.39
CA MET A 44 -14.42 -4.10 -25.02
C MET A 44 -14.91 -5.47 -24.55
N LEU A 45 -15.99 -5.52 -23.77
CA LEU A 45 -16.62 -6.79 -23.39
C LEU A 45 -17.19 -7.52 -24.61
N ALA A 46 -17.84 -6.81 -25.53
CA ALA A 46 -18.37 -7.40 -26.76
C ALA A 46 -17.26 -7.97 -27.65
N ILE A 47 -16.16 -7.24 -27.85
CA ILE A 47 -14.98 -7.70 -28.60
C ILE A 47 -14.36 -8.93 -27.91
N SER A 48 -14.20 -8.88 -26.59
CA SER A 48 -13.63 -9.97 -25.80
C SER A 48 -14.47 -11.26 -25.93
N PHE A 49 -15.79 -11.11 -25.82
CA PHE A 49 -16.73 -12.20 -26.00
C PHE A 49 -16.71 -12.78 -27.41
N PHE A 50 -16.72 -11.91 -28.43
CA PHE A 50 -16.64 -12.32 -29.83
C PHE A 50 -15.36 -13.09 -30.13
N LEU A 51 -14.19 -12.59 -29.67
CA LEU A 51 -12.91 -13.26 -29.87
C LEU A 51 -12.86 -14.61 -29.13
N SER A 52 -13.45 -14.72 -27.94
CA SER A 52 -13.54 -15.99 -27.20
C SER A 52 -14.32 -17.06 -27.99
N LYS A 53 -15.41 -16.67 -28.66
CA LYS A 53 -16.28 -17.56 -29.45
C LYS A 53 -15.70 -18.00 -30.80
N GLN A 54 -14.85 -17.18 -31.42
CA GLN A 54 -14.22 -17.51 -32.69
C GLN A 54 -13.17 -18.63 -32.59
N TRP A 55 -12.73 -18.96 -31.40
CA TRP A 55 -11.71 -20.01 -31.19
C TRP A 55 -12.36 -21.39 -31.22
N ASN A 56 -12.36 -22.01 -32.38
CA ASN A 56 -12.94 -23.35 -32.63
C ASN A 56 -12.20 -24.46 -31.86
N SER A 57 -12.92 -25.54 -31.56
CA SER A 57 -12.39 -26.74 -30.86
C SER A 57 -11.18 -27.39 -31.57
N THR A 58 -11.12 -27.27 -32.91
CA THR A 58 -10.00 -27.78 -33.73
C THR A 58 -8.68 -27.07 -33.45
N TRP A 59 -8.70 -25.78 -33.09
CA TRP A 59 -7.49 -25.01 -32.73
C TRP A 59 -7.04 -25.31 -31.31
N ALA A 60 -7.95 -25.77 -30.45
CA ALA A 60 -7.66 -26.15 -29.09
C ALA A 60 -6.84 -27.47 -28.99
N SER A 61 -6.77 -28.28 -30.04
CA SER A 61 -5.95 -29.52 -30.10
C SER A 61 -4.47 -29.23 -30.41
N ILE A 62 -4.15 -28.03 -30.93
CA ILE A 62 -2.78 -27.64 -31.25
C ILE A 62 -2.19 -26.85 -30.07
N LEU A 63 -1.24 -27.45 -29.35
CA LEU A 63 -0.67 -26.92 -28.12
C LEU A 63 -0.22 -25.45 -28.19
N PRO A 64 0.56 -24.99 -29.21
CA PRO A 64 0.95 -23.59 -29.30
C PRO A 64 -0.24 -22.64 -29.46
N LEU A 65 -1.27 -23.02 -30.22
CA LEU A 65 -2.46 -22.19 -30.43
C LEU A 65 -3.32 -22.11 -29.15
N TYR A 66 -3.34 -23.20 -28.36
CA TYR A 66 -4.00 -23.23 -27.08
C TYR A 66 -3.34 -22.22 -26.10
N ILE A 67 -2.01 -22.24 -25.98
CA ILE A 67 -1.25 -21.29 -25.16
C ILE A 67 -1.50 -19.86 -25.65
N LEU A 68 -1.41 -19.61 -26.95
CA LEU A 68 -1.63 -18.30 -27.55
C LEU A 68 -3.03 -17.74 -27.23
N ARG A 69 -4.05 -18.61 -27.26
CA ARG A 69 -5.41 -18.22 -26.88
C ARG A 69 -5.46 -17.61 -25.48
N TYR A 70 -4.91 -18.28 -24.47
CA TYR A 70 -4.96 -17.80 -23.09
C TYR A 70 -4.13 -16.53 -22.88
N LEU A 71 -3.01 -16.39 -23.58
CA LEU A 71 -2.23 -15.16 -23.56
C LEU A 71 -3.01 -13.98 -24.16
N ILE A 72 -3.74 -14.20 -25.27
CA ILE A 72 -4.60 -13.17 -25.88
C ILE A 72 -5.74 -12.81 -24.94
N LEU A 73 -6.44 -13.79 -24.34
CA LEU A 73 -7.55 -13.54 -23.43
C LEU A 73 -7.09 -12.81 -22.15
N PHE A 74 -5.93 -13.15 -21.63
CA PHE A 74 -5.31 -12.44 -20.51
C PHE A 74 -4.96 -10.99 -20.89
N SER A 75 -4.35 -10.78 -22.04
CA SER A 75 -4.00 -9.46 -22.56
C SER A 75 -5.24 -8.57 -22.79
N LEU A 76 -6.36 -9.15 -23.22
CA LEU A 76 -7.64 -8.44 -23.33
C LEU A 76 -8.13 -7.93 -21.96
N GLY A 77 -8.01 -8.72 -20.90
CA GLY A 77 -8.36 -8.27 -19.56
C GLY A 77 -7.51 -7.09 -19.09
N ILE A 78 -6.19 -7.12 -19.38
CA ILE A 78 -5.30 -5.98 -19.11
C ILE A 78 -5.73 -4.75 -19.92
N ALA A 79 -6.03 -4.92 -21.21
CA ALA A 79 -6.48 -3.84 -22.08
C ALA A 79 -7.80 -3.22 -21.58
N VAL A 80 -8.78 -4.04 -21.15
CA VAL A 80 -10.03 -3.58 -20.54
C VAL A 80 -9.73 -2.75 -19.29
N THR A 81 -8.85 -3.23 -18.41
CA THR A 81 -8.47 -2.52 -17.19
C THR A 81 -7.85 -1.15 -17.51
N MET A 82 -6.87 -1.09 -18.39
CA MET A 82 -6.19 0.16 -18.77
C MET A 82 -7.08 1.15 -19.51
N LEU A 83 -8.02 0.68 -20.33
CA LEU A 83 -8.93 1.55 -21.07
C LEU A 83 -10.07 2.10 -20.22
N CYS A 84 -10.55 1.31 -19.27
CA CYS A 84 -11.69 1.67 -18.42
C CYS A 84 -11.30 2.40 -17.13
N PHE A 85 -10.12 2.10 -16.59
CA PHE A 85 -9.64 2.65 -15.32
C PHE A 85 -8.37 3.49 -15.54
N ASP A 86 -8.15 4.44 -14.64
CA ASP A 86 -6.95 5.28 -14.65
C ASP A 86 -5.85 4.63 -13.80
N CYS A 87 -5.11 3.73 -14.42
CA CYS A 87 -4.02 2.97 -13.82
C CYS A 87 -2.89 2.79 -14.83
N ASP A 88 -1.69 2.52 -14.34
CA ASP A 88 -0.54 2.17 -15.14
C ASP A 88 -0.54 0.67 -15.54
N LEU A 89 0.33 0.30 -16.48
CA LEU A 89 0.44 -1.07 -16.98
C LEU A 89 0.77 -2.07 -15.85
N LEU A 90 1.62 -1.70 -14.90
CA LEU A 90 2.02 -2.59 -13.81
C LEU A 90 0.85 -2.88 -12.86
N SER A 91 0.04 -1.88 -12.55
CA SER A 91 -1.19 -2.04 -11.76
C SER A 91 -2.23 -2.90 -12.50
N ALA A 92 -2.39 -2.70 -13.81
CA ALA A 92 -3.28 -3.53 -14.62
C ALA A 92 -2.81 -5.00 -14.68
N LEU A 93 -1.49 -5.23 -14.81
CA LEU A 93 -0.89 -6.56 -14.77
C LEU A 93 -1.07 -7.23 -13.41
N TYR A 94 -0.89 -6.49 -12.31
CA TYR A 94 -1.15 -7.00 -10.96
C TYR A 94 -2.60 -7.47 -10.80
N CYS A 95 -3.56 -6.61 -11.13
CA CYS A 95 -4.98 -6.93 -11.05
C CYS A 95 -5.34 -8.14 -11.94
N GLY A 96 -4.81 -8.15 -13.17
CA GLY A 96 -5.03 -9.23 -14.13
C GLY A 96 -4.43 -10.56 -13.68
N ALA A 97 -3.20 -10.56 -13.15
CA ALA A 97 -2.55 -11.77 -12.67
C ALA A 97 -3.25 -12.35 -11.44
N ALA A 98 -3.69 -11.51 -10.49
CA ALA A 98 -4.45 -11.95 -9.34
C ALA A 98 -5.82 -12.53 -9.73
N ALA A 99 -6.53 -11.89 -10.64
CA ALA A 99 -7.80 -12.39 -11.17
C ALA A 99 -7.63 -13.73 -11.90
N TYR A 100 -6.56 -13.86 -12.69
CA TYR A 100 -6.24 -15.09 -13.41
C TYR A 100 -5.91 -16.24 -12.44
N ALA A 101 -5.06 -15.99 -11.44
CA ALA A 101 -4.73 -17.00 -10.43
C ALA A 101 -5.95 -17.46 -9.63
N ALA A 102 -6.85 -16.51 -9.27
CA ALA A 102 -8.12 -16.83 -8.60
C ALA A 102 -9.04 -17.68 -9.47
N GLN A 103 -9.16 -17.36 -10.76
CA GLN A 103 -9.96 -18.12 -11.72
C GLN A 103 -9.40 -19.53 -11.89
N HIS A 104 -8.09 -19.72 -12.01
CA HIS A 104 -7.48 -21.03 -12.05
C HIS A 104 -7.69 -21.82 -10.75
N THR A 105 -7.50 -21.21 -9.60
CA THR A 105 -7.76 -21.84 -8.30
C THR A 105 -9.20 -22.32 -8.21
N PHE A 106 -10.16 -21.48 -8.60
CA PHE A 106 -11.57 -21.84 -8.64
C PHE A 106 -11.82 -23.06 -9.52
N ASN A 107 -11.29 -23.09 -10.75
CA ASN A 107 -11.47 -24.20 -11.68
C ASN A 107 -10.87 -25.49 -11.14
N ARG A 108 -9.68 -25.46 -10.53
CA ARG A 108 -9.07 -26.65 -9.95
C ARG A 108 -9.89 -27.20 -8.75
N ILE A 109 -10.38 -26.33 -7.88
CA ILE A 109 -11.25 -26.73 -6.77
C ILE A 109 -12.53 -27.38 -7.33
N PHE A 110 -13.13 -26.75 -8.35
CA PHE A 110 -14.34 -27.28 -8.96
C PHE A 110 -14.11 -28.64 -9.63
N ASP A 111 -13.02 -28.80 -10.41
CA ASP A 111 -12.66 -30.08 -11.03
C ASP A 111 -12.46 -31.20 -9.98
N LEU A 112 -11.77 -30.89 -8.86
CA LEU A 112 -11.58 -31.84 -7.76
C LEU A 112 -12.89 -32.23 -7.07
N VAL A 113 -13.79 -31.26 -6.84
CA VAL A 113 -15.12 -31.54 -6.26
C VAL A 113 -15.92 -32.44 -7.18
N ILE A 114 -15.96 -32.16 -8.47
CA ILE A 114 -16.69 -32.98 -9.45
C ILE A 114 -16.10 -34.37 -9.52
N LEU A 115 -14.78 -34.50 -9.52
CA LEU A 115 -14.10 -35.77 -9.56
C LEU A 115 -14.38 -36.64 -8.30
N SER A 116 -14.42 -36.01 -7.13
CA SER A 116 -14.65 -36.72 -5.85
C SER A 116 -16.11 -37.09 -5.63
N THR A 117 -17.04 -36.27 -6.13
CA THR A 117 -18.49 -36.49 -5.92
C THR A 117 -19.15 -37.30 -7.03
N GLY A 118 -18.51 -37.35 -8.21
CA GLY A 118 -19.11 -38.00 -9.39
C GLY A 118 -20.36 -37.30 -9.90
N LEU A 119 -20.53 -36.00 -9.58
CA LEU A 119 -21.71 -35.25 -9.96
C LEU A 119 -21.83 -35.11 -11.49
N GLU A 120 -22.94 -35.62 -12.03
CA GLU A 120 -23.30 -35.43 -13.41
C GLU A 120 -23.87 -34.04 -13.67
N LYS A 121 -23.75 -33.61 -14.93
CA LYS A 121 -24.25 -32.31 -15.39
C LYS A 121 -25.76 -32.18 -15.09
N GLY A 122 -26.13 -31.20 -14.26
CA GLY A 122 -27.51 -30.98 -13.85
C GLY A 122 -27.63 -29.77 -12.90
N ILE A 123 -28.76 -29.67 -12.24
CA ILE A 123 -29.08 -28.56 -11.32
C ILE A 123 -28.08 -28.53 -10.15
N THR A 124 -27.77 -29.67 -9.55
CA THR A 124 -26.83 -29.81 -8.42
C THR A 124 -25.42 -29.40 -8.83
N TYR A 125 -24.96 -29.84 -10.00
CA TYR A 125 -23.68 -29.45 -10.57
C TYR A 125 -23.55 -27.93 -10.74
N ASN A 126 -24.60 -27.28 -11.25
CA ASN A 126 -24.64 -25.83 -11.42
C ASN A 126 -24.71 -25.11 -10.08
N GLY A 127 -25.43 -25.65 -9.09
CA GLY A 127 -25.49 -25.13 -7.73
C GLY A 127 -24.12 -25.12 -7.06
N VAL A 128 -23.38 -26.23 -7.15
CA VAL A 128 -22.01 -26.33 -6.64
C VAL A 128 -21.07 -25.35 -7.34
N TYR A 129 -21.17 -25.20 -8.66
CA TYR A 129 -20.41 -24.22 -9.42
C TYR A 129 -20.63 -22.80 -8.93
N LEU A 130 -21.90 -22.37 -8.78
CA LEU A 130 -22.25 -21.03 -8.30
C LEU A 130 -21.80 -20.80 -6.86
N LEU A 131 -21.96 -21.80 -5.98
CA LEU A 131 -21.55 -21.71 -4.58
C LEU A 131 -20.04 -21.48 -4.49
N LEU A 132 -19.23 -22.32 -5.15
CA LEU A 132 -17.77 -22.21 -5.13
C LEU A 132 -17.28 -20.89 -5.74
N ILE A 133 -17.89 -20.39 -6.83
CA ILE A 133 -17.50 -19.10 -7.42
C ILE A 133 -17.75 -17.95 -6.44
N PHE A 134 -18.87 -17.99 -5.68
CA PHE A 134 -19.16 -17.02 -4.64
C PHE A 134 -18.19 -17.10 -3.47
N GLU A 135 -17.80 -18.29 -3.03
CA GLU A 135 -16.80 -18.48 -1.95
C GLU A 135 -15.45 -17.89 -2.32
N VAL A 136 -14.91 -18.27 -3.51
CA VAL A 136 -13.62 -17.75 -3.97
C VAL A 136 -13.69 -16.24 -4.19
N LEU A 137 -14.81 -15.72 -4.73
CA LEU A 137 -15.01 -14.28 -4.90
C LEU A 137 -15.04 -13.55 -3.54
N ALA A 138 -15.72 -14.12 -2.53
CA ALA A 138 -15.76 -13.56 -1.19
C ALA A 138 -14.36 -13.52 -0.54
N LEU A 139 -13.58 -14.59 -0.70
CA LEU A 139 -12.18 -14.63 -0.25
C LEU A 139 -11.32 -13.57 -0.94
N MET A 140 -11.50 -13.36 -2.24
CA MET A 140 -10.82 -12.30 -3.00
C MET A 140 -11.20 -10.90 -2.49
N VAL A 141 -12.49 -10.67 -2.25
CA VAL A 141 -12.97 -9.39 -1.69
C VAL A 141 -12.37 -9.16 -0.30
N LEU A 142 -12.39 -10.15 0.58
CA LEU A 142 -11.84 -10.01 1.93
C LEU A 142 -10.32 -9.80 1.94
N SER A 143 -9.59 -10.48 1.05
CA SER A 143 -8.13 -10.45 1.02
C SER A 143 -7.56 -9.22 0.32
N PHE A 144 -8.17 -8.78 -0.78
CA PHE A 144 -7.62 -7.74 -1.65
C PHE A 144 -8.42 -6.43 -1.60
N THR A 145 -9.77 -6.47 -1.65
CA THR A 145 -10.59 -5.27 -1.84
C THR A 145 -10.49 -4.30 -0.67
N ARG A 146 -10.43 -4.81 0.58
CA ARG A 146 -10.32 -3.95 1.78
C ARG A 146 -9.01 -3.18 1.87
N ARG A 147 -7.97 -3.61 1.16
CA ARG A 147 -6.61 -3.06 1.24
C ARG A 147 -6.23 -2.20 0.04
N ILE A 148 -6.88 -2.39 -1.10
CA ILE A 148 -6.64 -1.57 -2.29
C ILE A 148 -7.38 -0.24 -2.10
N ASN A 149 -6.68 0.77 -1.59
CA ASN A 149 -7.17 2.13 -1.52
C ASN A 149 -6.62 2.94 -2.71
N ARG A 150 -7.30 4.04 -3.08
CA ARG A 150 -6.92 4.95 -4.18
C ARG A 150 -5.46 5.43 -4.10
N ASN A 151 -4.94 5.58 -2.88
CA ASN A 151 -3.55 6.01 -2.65
C ASN A 151 -2.54 4.87 -2.82
N THR A 152 -2.95 3.61 -2.57
CA THR A 152 -2.07 2.45 -2.64
C THR A 152 -1.85 1.94 -4.07
N VAL A 153 -2.73 2.31 -5.00
CA VAL A 153 -2.58 1.96 -6.44
C VAL A 153 -1.27 2.50 -7.03
N LYS A 154 -0.80 3.67 -6.58
CA LYS A 154 0.46 4.26 -7.03
C LYS A 154 1.71 3.43 -6.64
N TYR A 155 1.59 2.56 -5.65
CA TYR A 155 2.68 1.72 -5.12
C TYR A 155 2.70 0.31 -5.73
N MET A 156 1.70 -0.04 -6.54
CA MET A 156 1.66 -1.33 -7.25
C MET A 156 2.70 -1.42 -8.39
N ALA A 157 3.36 -0.31 -8.75
CA ALA A 157 4.31 -0.21 -9.84
C ALA A 157 5.68 -0.84 -9.54
N ASN A 158 5.72 -2.04 -8.93
CA ASN A 158 6.97 -2.73 -8.64
C ASN A 158 7.31 -3.73 -9.76
N ARG A 159 8.48 -3.57 -10.40
CA ARG A 159 8.96 -4.46 -11.48
C ARG A 159 9.08 -5.94 -11.04
N LYS A 160 9.26 -6.21 -9.74
CA LYS A 160 9.28 -7.57 -9.19
C LYS A 160 7.91 -8.26 -9.32
N ILE A 161 6.81 -7.50 -9.21
CA ILE A 161 5.44 -8.00 -9.44
C ILE A 161 5.32 -8.51 -10.87
N LEU A 162 5.81 -7.78 -11.84
CA LEU A 162 5.76 -8.16 -13.25
C LEU A 162 6.46 -9.49 -13.51
N SER A 163 7.68 -9.68 -12.99
CA SER A 163 8.44 -10.91 -13.20
C SER A 163 7.78 -12.12 -12.52
N VAL A 164 7.31 -11.98 -11.30
CA VAL A 164 6.64 -13.05 -10.56
C VAL A 164 5.30 -13.40 -11.19
N SER A 165 4.46 -12.39 -11.50
CA SER A 165 3.16 -12.59 -12.15
C SER A 165 3.31 -13.25 -13.53
N GLY A 166 4.27 -12.79 -14.31
CA GLY A 166 4.55 -13.37 -15.63
C GLY A 166 5.03 -14.83 -15.55
N MET A 167 5.94 -15.12 -14.63
CA MET A 167 6.45 -16.48 -14.44
C MET A 167 5.33 -17.45 -14.02
N ILE A 168 4.49 -17.05 -13.06
CA ILE A 168 3.38 -17.86 -12.57
C ILE A 168 2.37 -18.12 -13.71
N LEU A 169 2.00 -17.06 -14.44
CA LEU A 169 1.06 -17.15 -15.54
C LEU A 169 1.58 -18.10 -16.63
N VAL A 170 2.84 -18.00 -17.02
CA VAL A 170 3.45 -18.89 -17.99
C VAL A 170 3.48 -20.33 -17.47
N CYS A 171 3.89 -20.55 -16.22
CA CYS A 171 3.93 -21.90 -15.63
C CYS A 171 2.53 -22.53 -15.59
N THR A 172 1.51 -21.82 -15.12
CA THR A 172 0.13 -22.35 -15.03
C THR A 172 -0.45 -22.65 -16.40
N VAL A 173 -0.29 -21.75 -17.40
CA VAL A 173 -0.77 -21.97 -18.76
C VAL A 173 -0.07 -23.16 -19.40
N VAL A 174 1.26 -23.27 -19.28
CA VAL A 174 2.03 -24.37 -19.86
C VAL A 174 1.68 -25.70 -19.20
N LEU A 175 1.61 -25.76 -17.85
CA LEU A 175 1.22 -26.98 -17.15
C LEU A 175 -0.19 -27.45 -17.53
N THR A 176 -1.16 -26.53 -17.57
CA THR A 176 -2.54 -26.85 -17.98
C THR A 176 -2.61 -27.32 -19.44
N ALA A 177 -1.81 -26.72 -20.31
CA ALA A 177 -1.74 -27.11 -21.72
C ALA A 177 -1.11 -28.49 -21.92
N LEU A 178 -0.02 -28.79 -21.22
CA LEU A 178 0.64 -30.12 -21.23
C LEU A 178 -0.29 -31.20 -20.68
N TRP A 179 -1.00 -30.90 -19.57
CA TRP A 179 -2.00 -31.82 -19.03
C TRP A 179 -3.08 -32.13 -20.07
N ARG A 180 -3.62 -31.12 -20.75
CA ARG A 180 -4.68 -31.31 -21.73
C ARG A 180 -4.21 -32.08 -22.97
N ALA A 181 -2.97 -31.90 -23.38
CA ALA A 181 -2.38 -32.63 -24.51
C ALA A 181 -2.22 -34.13 -24.24
N ASN A 182 -2.06 -34.53 -22.97
CA ASN A 182 -1.82 -35.92 -22.58
C ASN A 182 -3.04 -36.61 -21.93
N LYS A 183 -4.23 -35.99 -22.00
CA LYS A 183 -5.43 -36.40 -21.26
C LYS A 183 -5.85 -37.88 -21.49
N GLU A 184 -5.61 -38.44 -22.70
CA GLU A 184 -6.06 -39.78 -23.08
C GLU A 184 -5.27 -40.95 -22.41
N GLY A 185 -4.17 -40.66 -21.68
CA GLY A 185 -3.36 -41.70 -20.99
C GLY A 185 -3.21 -41.51 -19.48
N ILE A 186 -3.89 -40.52 -18.91
CA ILE A 186 -3.67 -40.12 -17.49
C ILE A 186 -4.67 -40.83 -16.57
N SER A 187 -4.15 -41.50 -15.53
CA SER A 187 -5.00 -42.06 -14.47
C SER A 187 -5.67 -40.96 -13.63
N THR A 188 -6.79 -41.31 -12.99
CA THR A 188 -7.51 -40.39 -12.07
C THR A 188 -6.60 -39.85 -10.97
N VAL A 189 -5.69 -40.67 -10.43
CA VAL A 189 -4.73 -40.25 -9.40
C VAL A 189 -3.75 -39.23 -9.94
N GLN A 190 -3.23 -39.40 -11.14
CA GLN A 190 -2.34 -38.42 -11.77
C GLN A 190 -3.06 -37.12 -12.02
N GLN A 191 -4.34 -37.15 -12.43
CA GLN A 191 -5.15 -35.99 -12.60
C GLN A 191 -5.28 -35.19 -11.29
N VAL A 192 -5.64 -35.84 -10.19
CA VAL A 192 -5.75 -35.20 -8.85
C VAL A 192 -4.43 -34.56 -8.45
N ILE A 193 -3.32 -35.25 -8.63
CA ILE A 193 -2.00 -34.70 -8.30
C ILE A 193 -1.69 -33.45 -9.10
N MET A 194 -1.95 -33.46 -10.39
CA MET A 194 -1.70 -32.29 -11.26
C MET A 194 -2.61 -31.09 -10.91
N ASP A 195 -3.89 -31.34 -10.61
CA ASP A 195 -4.83 -30.32 -10.19
C ASP A 195 -4.42 -29.68 -8.84
N LEU A 196 -3.91 -30.50 -7.91
CA LEU A 196 -3.37 -30.02 -6.63
C LEU A 196 -2.10 -29.17 -6.82
N TYR A 197 -1.19 -29.57 -7.71
CA TYR A 197 0.01 -28.77 -8.02
C TYR A 197 -0.36 -27.41 -8.65
N ASP A 198 -1.27 -27.40 -9.62
CA ASP A 198 -1.72 -26.17 -10.29
C ASP A 198 -2.45 -25.24 -9.29
N MET A 199 -3.29 -25.80 -8.42
CA MET A 199 -3.95 -25.06 -7.35
C MET A 199 -2.93 -24.48 -6.36
N ALA A 200 -1.96 -25.27 -5.91
CA ALA A 200 -0.92 -24.81 -4.98
C ALA A 200 -0.06 -23.70 -5.61
N ALA A 201 0.28 -23.80 -6.89
CA ALA A 201 1.00 -22.76 -7.62
C ALA A 201 0.18 -21.45 -7.70
N CYS A 202 -1.12 -21.53 -8.03
CA CYS A 202 -2.00 -20.38 -8.11
C CYS A 202 -2.23 -19.69 -6.75
N VAL A 203 -2.47 -20.49 -5.69
CA VAL A 203 -2.61 -19.96 -4.33
C VAL A 203 -1.29 -19.34 -3.85
N GLY A 204 -0.16 -20.00 -4.10
CA GLY A 204 1.17 -19.45 -3.82
C GLY A 204 1.39 -18.12 -4.53
N ALA A 205 0.96 -18.02 -5.79
CA ALA A 205 0.96 -16.77 -6.55
C ALA A 205 0.18 -15.64 -5.88
N LEU A 206 -1.05 -15.93 -5.47
CA LEU A 206 -1.91 -14.96 -4.78
C LEU A 206 -1.28 -14.50 -3.47
N VAL A 207 -0.70 -15.41 -2.69
CA VAL A 207 0.01 -15.09 -1.45
C VAL A 207 1.24 -14.22 -1.72
N ILE A 208 2.03 -14.53 -2.73
CA ILE A 208 3.21 -13.74 -3.11
C ILE A 208 2.78 -12.33 -3.56
N LEU A 209 1.78 -12.22 -4.43
CA LEU A 209 1.25 -10.93 -4.88
C LEU A 209 0.74 -10.09 -3.71
N HIS A 210 0.00 -10.72 -2.78
CA HIS A 210 -0.49 -10.08 -1.58
C HIS A 210 0.64 -9.56 -0.67
N ASN A 211 1.68 -10.38 -0.44
CA ASN A 211 2.81 -10.03 0.42
C ASN A 211 3.70 -8.94 -0.20
N ILE A 212 3.92 -8.96 -1.52
CA ILE A 212 4.67 -7.90 -2.21
C ILE A 212 3.94 -6.56 -2.03
N PHE A 213 2.63 -6.54 -2.22
CA PHE A 213 1.82 -5.35 -2.03
C PHE A 213 1.93 -4.81 -0.59
N LYS A 214 1.76 -5.68 0.41
CA LYS A 214 1.88 -5.32 1.82
C LYS A 214 3.28 -4.78 2.17
N MET A 215 4.32 -5.39 1.62
CA MET A 215 5.71 -4.97 1.85
C MET A 215 6.00 -3.57 1.29
N ASP A 216 5.47 -3.23 0.11
CA ASP A 216 5.68 -1.92 -0.49
C ASP A 216 4.90 -0.82 0.27
N GLU A 217 3.69 -1.13 0.76
CA GLU A 217 2.92 -0.26 1.66
C GLU A 217 3.70 0.05 2.94
N MET A 218 4.21 -0.98 3.63
CA MET A 218 5.01 -0.82 4.86
C MET A 218 6.30 -0.02 4.63
N LYS A 219 6.97 -0.22 3.48
CA LYS A 219 8.18 0.57 3.14
C LYS A 219 7.87 2.04 2.95
N HIS A 220 6.73 2.35 2.35
CA HIS A 220 6.31 3.74 2.16
C HIS A 220 5.99 4.40 3.51
N GLU A 221 5.23 3.74 4.38
CA GLU A 221 4.95 4.23 5.73
C GLU A 221 6.26 4.47 6.51
N ALA A 222 7.19 3.51 6.46
CA ALA A 222 8.49 3.66 7.09
C ALA A 222 9.30 4.84 6.53
N ALA A 223 9.24 5.09 5.21
CA ALA A 223 9.92 6.22 4.59
C ALA A 223 9.30 7.57 5.02
N VAL A 224 7.98 7.65 5.14
CA VAL A 224 7.29 8.86 5.66
C VAL A 224 7.68 9.14 7.11
N ILE A 225 7.67 8.12 7.96
CA ILE A 225 8.09 8.24 9.37
C ILE A 225 9.55 8.71 9.43
N GLN A 226 10.44 8.12 8.63
CA GLN A 226 11.85 8.49 8.60
C GLN A 226 12.05 9.95 8.16
N GLU A 227 11.26 10.46 7.22
CA GLU A 227 11.32 11.86 6.80
C GLU A 227 10.84 12.80 7.91
N MET A 228 9.76 12.45 8.63
CA MET A 228 9.29 13.23 9.78
C MET A 228 10.38 13.32 10.86
N TRP A 229 11.02 12.21 11.21
CA TRP A 229 12.16 12.18 12.15
C TRP A 229 13.32 13.07 11.71
N ASN A 230 13.63 13.06 10.42
CA ASN A 230 14.69 13.92 9.86
C ASN A 230 14.33 15.41 9.97
N GLN A 231 13.06 15.77 9.77
CA GLN A 231 12.58 17.14 9.91
C GLN A 231 12.63 17.62 11.37
N GLU A 232 12.18 16.80 12.31
CA GLU A 232 12.28 17.10 13.74
C GLU A 232 13.72 17.32 14.21
N ARG A 233 14.64 16.44 13.76
CA ARG A 233 16.09 16.61 14.06
C ARG A 233 16.65 17.92 13.51
N LYS A 234 16.27 18.30 12.30
CA LYS A 234 16.70 19.59 11.70
C LYS A 234 16.15 20.78 12.49
N GLN A 235 14.87 20.71 12.89
CA GLN A 235 14.24 21.76 13.67
C GLN A 235 14.92 21.91 15.04
N LEU A 236 15.20 20.82 15.72
CA LEU A 236 15.94 20.82 16.98
C LEU A 236 17.34 21.45 16.84
N ALA A 237 18.07 21.07 15.79
CA ALA A 237 19.40 21.64 15.53
C ALA A 237 19.37 23.15 15.26
N LEU A 238 18.36 23.63 14.50
CA LEU A 238 18.15 25.05 14.26
C LEU A 238 17.78 25.81 15.54
N SER A 239 16.93 25.23 16.39
CA SER A 239 16.59 25.83 17.69
C SER A 239 17.83 25.94 18.58
N GLN A 240 18.63 24.87 18.68
CA GLN A 240 19.90 24.89 19.43
C GLN A 240 20.87 25.99 18.96
N GLU A 241 21.05 26.13 17.64
CA GLU A 241 21.94 27.15 17.07
C GLU A 241 21.38 28.57 17.33
N THR A 242 20.06 28.75 17.24
CA THR A 242 19.41 30.05 17.53
C THR A 242 19.63 30.47 18.98
N VAL A 243 19.41 29.57 19.94
CA VAL A 243 19.65 29.84 21.36
C VAL A 243 21.12 30.12 21.65
N ARG A 244 22.02 29.35 21.03
CA ARG A 244 23.46 29.59 21.13
C ARG A 244 23.85 30.98 20.63
N MET A 245 23.34 31.40 19.47
CA MET A 245 23.60 32.73 18.91
C MET A 245 23.02 33.83 19.81
N LEU A 246 21.83 33.65 20.36
CA LEU A 246 21.24 34.61 21.31
C LEU A 246 22.11 34.74 22.54
N ASN A 247 22.57 33.65 23.16
CA ASN A 247 23.44 33.68 24.32
C ASN A 247 24.78 34.42 24.07
N LEU A 248 25.38 34.18 22.89
CA LEU A 248 26.58 34.91 22.49
C LEU A 248 26.30 36.42 22.37
N LYS A 249 25.20 36.79 21.72
CA LYS A 249 24.81 38.19 21.58
C LYS A 249 24.52 38.90 22.92
N CYS A 250 23.83 38.22 23.83
CA CYS A 250 23.60 38.69 25.21
C CYS A 250 24.90 38.92 25.96
N HIS A 251 25.85 37.95 25.83
CA HIS A 251 27.18 38.08 26.44
C HIS A 251 27.93 39.33 25.90
N ASP A 252 27.94 39.50 24.60
CA ASP A 252 28.61 40.65 23.95
C ASP A 252 27.97 42.01 24.38
N MET A 253 26.64 42.06 24.43
CA MET A 253 25.91 43.24 24.88
C MET A 253 26.22 43.55 26.34
N ARG A 254 26.32 42.55 27.20
CA ARG A 254 26.68 42.71 28.62
C ARG A 254 28.12 43.24 28.77
N HIS A 255 29.04 42.77 27.91
CA HIS A 255 30.40 43.29 27.88
C HIS A 255 30.46 44.76 27.45
N LEU A 256 29.71 45.13 26.39
CA LEU A 256 29.60 46.50 25.93
C LEU A 256 29.00 47.45 27.02
N LEU A 257 27.94 47.01 27.69
CA LEU A 257 27.35 47.78 28.81
C LEU A 257 28.31 48.04 29.95
N ARG A 258 29.19 47.05 30.32
CA ARG A 258 30.24 47.23 31.33
C ARG A 258 31.26 48.29 30.91
N LEU A 259 31.65 48.32 29.65
CA LEU A 259 32.60 49.31 29.13
C LEU A 259 32.01 50.73 29.16
N ILE A 260 30.72 50.89 28.80
CA ILE A 260 30.00 52.16 28.80
C ILE A 260 29.81 52.64 30.24
N SER A 261 29.37 51.74 31.17
CA SER A 261 29.17 52.09 32.61
C SER A 261 30.45 52.60 33.29
N ALA A 262 31.63 52.20 32.80
CA ALA A 262 32.91 52.67 33.38
C ALA A 262 33.28 54.13 33.03
N GLN A 263 32.55 54.80 32.18
CA GLN A 263 32.89 56.12 31.61
C GLN A 263 31.84 57.24 31.86
N GLN A 264 30.71 57.05 32.58
CA GLN A 264 29.60 58.00 32.57
C GLN A 264 28.96 58.37 33.92
N ASP A 265 28.15 59.50 33.91
CA ASP A 265 27.44 60.14 35.00
C ASP A 265 26.19 59.35 35.49
N ASP A 266 25.71 59.69 36.73
CA ASP A 266 24.61 59.03 37.46
C ASP A 266 23.24 58.95 36.72
N SER A 267 22.95 59.81 35.76
CA SER A 267 21.68 59.79 35.02
C SER A 267 21.61 58.70 33.95
N THR A 268 22.74 58.41 33.32
CA THR A 268 22.87 57.39 32.27
C THR A 268 22.99 55.98 32.89
N GLN A 269 23.41 55.93 34.17
CA GLN A 269 23.53 54.65 34.91
C GLN A 269 22.17 53.93 35.07
N ARG A 270 21.06 54.67 35.26
CA ARG A 270 19.71 54.09 35.38
C ARG A 270 19.22 53.47 34.08
N GLU A 271 19.53 54.08 32.94
CA GLU A 271 19.19 53.52 31.63
C GLU A 271 20.02 52.26 31.35
N ILE A 272 21.29 52.29 31.69
CA ILE A 272 22.17 51.11 31.55
C ILE A 272 21.71 49.95 32.47
N ASP A 273 21.29 50.23 33.70
CA ASP A 273 20.77 49.23 34.59
C ASP A 273 19.45 48.58 34.12
N SER A 274 18.57 49.42 33.47
CA SER A 274 17.35 48.89 32.87
C SER A 274 17.62 47.98 31.65
N ILE A 275 18.64 48.31 30.83
CA ILE A 275 19.07 47.49 29.72
C ILE A 275 19.76 46.19 30.24
N ARG A 276 20.55 46.30 31.30
CA ARG A 276 21.19 45.13 31.96
C ARG A 276 20.12 44.16 32.48
N GLU A 277 19.09 44.68 33.14
CA GLU A 277 17.96 43.89 33.63
C GLU A 277 17.25 43.13 32.50
N LEU A 278 17.03 43.79 31.35
CA LEU A 278 16.48 43.18 30.14
C LEU A 278 17.41 42.04 29.59
N ILE A 279 18.73 42.27 29.57
CA ILE A 279 19.70 41.26 29.11
C ILE A 279 19.79 40.08 30.07
N ASP A 280 19.72 40.35 31.37
CA ASP A 280 19.77 39.25 32.41
C ASP A 280 18.54 38.38 32.36
N VAL A 281 17.42 38.87 31.91
CA VAL A 281 16.23 38.07 31.60
C VAL A 281 16.45 37.12 30.43
N TYR A 282 17.12 37.59 29.36
CA TYR A 282 17.47 36.70 28.21
C TYR A 282 18.56 35.67 28.56
N ASP A 283 19.38 35.93 29.60
CA ASP A 283 20.48 35.04 30.00
C ASP A 283 20.10 34.17 31.24
N SER A 284 18.83 34.21 31.66
CA SER A 284 18.37 33.32 32.73
C SER A 284 18.50 31.85 32.28
N ARG A 285 19.71 31.29 32.51
CA ARG A 285 19.99 29.90 32.18
C ARG A 285 19.19 29.03 33.14
N VAL A 286 18.16 28.42 32.59
CA VAL A 286 17.52 27.30 33.27
C VAL A 286 18.49 26.11 33.16
N ASP A 287 19.04 25.71 34.30
CA ASP A 287 19.89 24.52 34.37
C ASP A 287 19.14 23.39 35.07
N THR A 288 18.59 22.50 34.28
CA THR A 288 17.90 21.29 34.74
C THR A 288 18.81 20.07 34.76
N GLY A 289 20.06 20.20 34.27
CA GLY A 289 20.95 19.06 34.03
C GLY A 289 20.67 18.29 32.71
N ASN A 290 19.75 18.78 31.89
CA ASN A 290 19.49 18.21 30.54
C ASN A 290 19.47 19.33 29.52
N GLU A 291 20.39 19.26 28.54
CA GLU A 291 20.58 20.31 27.51
C GLU A 291 19.32 20.63 26.71
N VAL A 292 18.53 19.58 26.34
CA VAL A 292 17.33 19.74 25.51
C VAL A 292 16.21 20.41 26.30
N LEU A 293 16.04 20.01 27.56
CA LEU A 293 15.05 20.64 28.44
C LEU A 293 15.44 22.08 28.79
N ASN A 294 16.72 22.36 28.99
CA ASN A 294 17.24 23.72 29.21
C ASN A 294 16.93 24.63 27.98
N LEU A 295 17.19 24.10 26.76
CA LEU A 295 16.89 24.78 25.51
C LEU A 295 15.41 25.15 25.41
N LEU A 296 14.55 24.16 25.62
CA LEU A 296 13.10 24.29 25.48
C LEU A 296 12.53 25.29 26.53
N LEU A 297 12.97 25.18 27.77
CA LEU A 297 12.55 26.10 28.83
C LEU A 297 13.03 27.53 28.56
N SER A 298 14.22 27.71 27.99
CA SER A 298 14.71 29.03 27.58
C SER A 298 13.85 29.61 26.44
N GLU A 299 13.51 28.80 25.42
CA GLU A 299 12.65 29.21 24.32
C GLU A 299 11.25 29.61 24.81
N LYS A 300 10.61 28.75 25.62
CA LYS A 300 9.27 29.02 26.18
C LYS A 300 9.29 30.16 27.20
N GLY A 301 10.37 30.30 27.96
CA GLY A 301 10.59 31.42 28.86
C GLY A 301 10.56 32.79 28.18
N LEU A 302 11.18 32.88 26.97
CA LEU A 302 11.13 34.08 26.15
C LEU A 302 9.71 34.42 25.67
N ILE A 303 8.94 33.37 25.26
CA ILE A 303 7.54 33.54 24.84
C ILE A 303 6.68 34.00 26.02
N CYS A 304 6.81 33.34 27.17
CA CYS A 304 6.09 33.69 28.41
C CYS A 304 6.36 35.13 28.83
N GLN A 305 7.60 35.60 28.72
CA GLN A 305 7.96 36.96 29.05
C GLN A 305 7.32 37.96 28.10
N LYS A 306 7.36 37.71 26.79
CA LYS A 306 6.69 38.57 25.80
C LYS A 306 5.20 38.73 26.11
N GLU A 307 4.56 37.63 26.55
CA GLU A 307 3.15 37.59 26.91
C GLU A 307 2.87 37.99 28.37
N LYS A 308 3.91 38.45 29.12
CA LYS A 308 3.85 38.82 30.54
C LYS A 308 3.39 37.70 31.49
N ILE A 309 3.72 36.46 31.14
CA ILE A 309 3.43 35.24 31.92
C ILE A 309 4.65 34.91 32.78
N ARG A 310 4.44 34.59 34.04
CA ARG A 310 5.52 34.10 34.93
C ARG A 310 5.63 32.58 34.77
N LEU A 311 6.76 32.12 34.24
CA LEU A 311 7.08 30.70 34.16
C LEU A 311 7.96 30.32 35.37
N ASN A 312 7.45 29.50 36.29
CA ASN A 312 8.21 28.90 37.35
C ASN A 312 8.40 27.43 37.05
N CYS A 313 9.64 27.00 36.90
CA CYS A 313 9.98 25.62 36.62
C CYS A 313 10.90 25.05 37.70
N VAL A 314 10.57 23.86 38.21
CA VAL A 314 11.43 23.04 39.06
C VAL A 314 11.52 21.67 38.38
N ALA A 315 12.67 21.36 37.81
CA ALA A 315 12.85 20.13 37.05
C ALA A 315 14.23 19.51 37.30
N ASP A 316 14.27 18.20 37.44
CA ASP A 316 15.49 17.39 37.48
C ASP A 316 15.65 16.69 36.12
N GLY A 317 16.29 17.37 35.18
CA GLY A 317 16.46 16.88 33.80
C GLY A 317 17.46 15.73 33.70
N GLN A 318 18.30 15.47 34.72
CA GLN A 318 19.25 14.34 34.69
C GLN A 318 18.50 12.99 34.66
N ARG A 319 17.31 12.94 35.23
CA ARG A 319 16.45 11.74 35.19
C ARG A 319 15.87 11.42 33.83
N LEU A 320 16.01 12.31 32.84
CA LEU A 320 15.53 12.11 31.46
C LEU A 320 16.57 11.46 30.52
N ASN A 321 17.73 11.06 31.07
CA ASN A 321 18.82 10.48 30.27
C ASN A 321 18.46 9.13 29.58
N PHE A 322 17.34 8.52 29.94
CA PHE A 322 16.81 7.32 29.28
C PHE A 322 16.04 7.61 27.98
N MET A 323 15.70 8.87 27.72
CA MET A 323 14.97 9.30 26.53
C MET A 323 15.93 9.87 25.48
N GLU A 324 15.58 9.65 24.21
CA GLU A 324 16.28 10.28 23.10
C GLU A 324 16.01 11.80 23.07
N LYS A 325 17.00 12.59 22.64
CA LYS A 325 16.89 14.05 22.62
C LYS A 325 15.65 14.59 21.86
N PRO A 326 15.25 14.05 20.69
CA PRO A 326 14.03 14.45 19.99
C PRO A 326 12.75 14.17 20.77
N ASP A 327 12.69 13.03 21.49
CA ASP A 327 11.52 12.66 22.27
C ASP A 327 11.30 13.61 23.45
N ILE A 328 12.40 14.02 24.13
CA ILE A 328 12.34 15.03 25.20
C ILE A 328 11.81 16.35 24.64
N TYR A 329 12.34 16.78 23.49
CA TYR A 329 11.93 18.05 22.86
C TYR A 329 10.44 18.02 22.47
N SER A 330 10.00 16.95 21.80
CA SER A 330 8.62 16.79 21.36
C SER A 330 7.64 16.69 22.56
N LEU A 331 7.95 15.86 23.55
CA LEU A 331 7.09 15.63 24.71
C LEU A 331 6.91 16.91 25.53
N PHE A 332 8.00 17.53 25.94
CA PHE A 332 7.95 18.72 26.78
C PHE A 332 7.58 19.97 26.01
N GLY A 333 7.91 20.05 24.70
CA GLY A 333 7.45 21.10 23.82
C GLY A 333 5.93 21.17 23.74
N ASN A 334 5.31 20.03 23.44
CA ASN A 334 3.84 19.92 23.37
C ASN A 334 3.16 20.11 24.74
N ALA A 335 3.83 19.78 25.84
CA ALA A 335 3.28 19.96 27.17
C ALA A 335 3.32 21.43 27.65
N LEU A 336 4.23 22.24 27.10
CA LEU A 336 4.43 23.65 27.46
C LEU A 336 3.73 24.61 26.48
N ASP A 337 3.28 24.14 25.32
CA ASP A 337 2.42 24.85 24.39
C ASP A 337 0.98 24.92 24.88
#